data_f504de1efe2dc6b6061fecf6fc3f68ab
#
_entry.id   f504de1efe2dc6b6061fecf6fc3f68ab
#
_cell.length_a   1.000
_cell.length_b   1.000
_cell.length_c   1.000
_cell.angle_alpha   90.00
_cell.angle_beta   90.00
_cell.angle_gamma   90.00
#
_symmetry.space_group_name_H-M   'P 1'
#
loop_
_entity.id
_entity.type
_entity.pdbx_description
1 polymer ?
#
loop_
_entity_poly.entity_id
_entity_poly.type
_entity_poly.pdbx_seq_one_letter_code
_entity_poly.pdbx_strand_id
1 'polypeptide(L)'
;IASCLVGSEMCIRDRHMTAHAETGAPLPRALYDKMIAAKNFQSGLQTLRQVEFSLFDMHLHYDYNPDGSKTVQDVLNEVRAQVSVMTPPAFNRFQHSFSHIFAGGYAAGYYSYKWAEVLSADAYGAFEEASQSSGNVLSSDTGARFLREILAMGGSRPAIESFKAFRGREPTIDALLRHSGMAA
;
A
#
# COMPACT_ATOMS: atom_id res chain seq x y z
N ILE A 1 -3.10 6.58 -6.63
CA ILE A 1 -4.23 5.62 -6.61
C ILE A 1 -3.99 4.51 -7.65
N ALA A 2 -3.42 4.83 -8.83
CA ALA A 2 -3.18 3.83 -9.89
C ALA A 2 -2.17 2.73 -9.49
N SER A 3 -1.21 3.00 -8.62
CA SER A 3 -0.21 2.01 -8.19
C SER A 3 -0.75 0.95 -7.23
N CYS A 4 -1.92 1.17 -6.65
CA CYS A 4 -2.47 0.30 -5.61
C CYS A 4 -3.47 -0.76 -6.11
N LEU A 5 -3.91 -0.67 -7.36
CA LEU A 5 -4.66 -1.74 -8.04
C LEU A 5 -3.75 -2.91 -8.45
N VAL A 6 -2.45 -2.79 -8.25
CA VAL A 6 -1.42 -3.75 -8.66
C VAL A 6 -1.65 -5.18 -8.14
N GLY A 7 -2.29 -5.35 -6.99
CA GLY A 7 -2.59 -6.69 -6.48
C GLY A 7 -3.64 -7.45 -7.30
N SER A 8 -4.69 -6.77 -7.74
CA SER A 8 -5.76 -7.37 -8.55
C SER A 8 -5.40 -7.42 -10.03
N GLU A 9 -4.67 -6.42 -10.54
CA GLU A 9 -4.14 -6.44 -11.91
C GLU A 9 -3.16 -7.60 -12.12
N MET A 10 -2.32 -7.92 -11.14
CA MET A 10 -1.46 -9.10 -11.23
C MET A 10 -2.27 -10.38 -11.41
N CYS A 11 -3.36 -10.58 -10.64
CA CYS A 11 -4.17 -11.80 -10.76
C CYS A 11 -4.87 -11.93 -12.12
N ILE A 12 -5.46 -10.86 -12.63
CA ILE A 12 -6.16 -10.88 -13.93
C ILE A 12 -5.15 -10.89 -15.07
N ARG A 13 -4.19 -9.98 -15.02
CA ARG A 13 -3.18 -9.85 -16.06
C ARG A 13 -2.32 -11.09 -16.18
N ASP A 14 -1.78 -11.60 -15.07
CA ASP A 14 -0.80 -12.70 -15.11
C ASP A 14 -1.44 -14.03 -15.47
N ARG A 15 -2.72 -14.22 -15.22
CA ARG A 15 -3.42 -15.44 -15.58
C ARG A 15 -4.12 -15.40 -16.94
N HIS A 16 -4.68 -14.26 -17.34
CA HIS A 16 -5.51 -14.14 -18.52
C HIS A 16 -4.91 -13.31 -19.65
N MET A 17 -3.93 -12.48 -19.34
CA MET A 17 -3.31 -11.57 -20.31
C MET A 17 -1.86 -11.92 -20.63
N THR A 18 -1.26 -12.91 -19.96
CA THR A 18 0.10 -13.37 -20.24
C THR A 18 0.07 -14.59 -21.14
N ALA A 19 1.02 -14.64 -22.06
CA ALA A 19 1.22 -15.76 -22.95
C ALA A 19 2.72 -16.06 -23.09
N HIS A 20 3.07 -17.36 -23.14
CA HIS A 20 4.44 -17.77 -23.40
C HIS A 20 4.89 -17.26 -24.78
N ALA A 21 6.05 -16.65 -24.85
CA ALA A 21 6.52 -15.94 -26.06
C ALA A 21 6.58 -16.81 -27.33
N GLU A 22 6.88 -18.11 -27.19
CA GLU A 22 7.01 -19.03 -28.32
C GLU A 22 5.75 -19.85 -28.55
N THR A 23 5.09 -20.30 -27.47
CA THR A 23 3.98 -21.26 -27.57
C THR A 23 2.60 -20.62 -27.48
N GLY A 24 2.50 -19.38 -27.02
CA GLY A 24 1.23 -18.71 -26.74
C GLY A 24 0.45 -19.30 -25.57
N ALA A 25 1.00 -20.29 -24.85
CA ALA A 25 0.33 -20.93 -23.73
C ALA A 25 0.19 -19.96 -22.53
N PRO A 26 -0.95 -19.96 -21.80
CA PRO A 26 -1.13 -19.16 -20.62
C PRO A 26 -0.21 -19.60 -19.49
N LEU A 27 0.02 -18.72 -18.50
CA LEU A 27 0.81 -19.06 -17.31
C LEU A 27 0.24 -20.31 -16.63
N PRO A 28 1.07 -21.38 -16.42
CA PRO A 28 0.61 -22.58 -15.74
C PRO A 28 0.08 -22.30 -14.35
N ARG A 29 -1.07 -22.86 -14.00
CA ARG A 29 -1.73 -22.63 -12.70
C ARG A 29 -0.80 -22.90 -11.52
N ALA A 30 0.03 -23.94 -11.57
CA ALA A 30 0.97 -24.28 -10.50
C ALA A 30 2.05 -23.21 -10.27
N LEU A 31 2.48 -22.49 -11.31
CA LEU A 31 3.39 -21.35 -11.20
C LEU A 31 2.68 -20.12 -10.64
N TYR A 32 1.48 -19.86 -11.11
CA TYR A 32 0.65 -18.79 -10.58
C TYR A 32 0.41 -18.95 -9.07
N ASP A 33 0.04 -20.15 -8.61
CA ASP A 33 -0.21 -20.41 -7.20
C ASP A 33 1.06 -20.19 -6.34
N LYS A 34 2.25 -20.53 -6.86
CA LYS A 34 3.53 -20.24 -6.21
C LYS A 34 3.82 -18.74 -6.14
N MET A 35 3.52 -17.98 -7.18
CA MET A 35 3.67 -16.51 -7.18
C MET A 35 2.77 -15.88 -6.12
N ILE A 36 1.52 -16.30 -6.03
CA ILE A 36 0.58 -15.79 -5.02
C ILE A 36 1.03 -16.16 -3.61
N ALA A 37 1.50 -17.37 -3.38
CA ALA A 37 2.06 -17.78 -2.09
C ALA A 37 3.29 -16.94 -1.69
N ALA A 38 4.16 -16.62 -2.64
CA ALA A 38 5.35 -15.80 -2.41
C ALA A 38 5.03 -14.31 -2.14
N LYS A 39 3.89 -13.80 -2.64
CA LYS A 39 3.48 -12.39 -2.52
C LYS A 39 3.52 -11.88 -1.08
N ASN A 40 3.09 -12.70 -0.13
CA ASN A 40 2.96 -12.32 1.28
C ASN A 40 4.19 -12.69 2.11
N PHE A 41 5.28 -13.15 1.48
CA PHE A 41 6.51 -13.48 2.18
C PHE A 41 7.07 -12.24 2.89
N GLN A 42 7.20 -12.32 4.22
CA GLN A 42 7.67 -11.24 5.09
C GLN A 42 6.91 -9.90 4.94
N SER A 43 5.64 -9.94 4.57
CA SER A 43 4.81 -8.74 4.41
C SER A 43 4.72 -7.90 5.70
N GLY A 44 4.68 -8.53 6.87
CA GLY A 44 4.73 -7.85 8.17
C GLY A 44 6.02 -7.05 8.37
N LEU A 45 7.19 -7.64 8.06
CA LEU A 45 8.47 -6.92 8.12
C LEU A 45 8.52 -5.73 7.17
N GLN A 46 8.02 -5.91 5.95
CA GLN A 46 7.95 -4.82 4.97
C GLN A 46 7.01 -3.70 5.43
N THR A 47 5.88 -4.06 6.02
CA THR A 47 4.93 -3.09 6.58
C THR A 47 5.56 -2.30 7.73
N LEU A 48 6.20 -2.96 8.69
CA LEU A 48 6.91 -2.28 9.78
C LEU A 48 8.03 -1.37 9.28
N ARG A 49 8.71 -1.75 8.20
CA ARG A 49 9.69 -0.89 7.55
C ARG A 49 9.07 0.39 7.00
N GLN A 50 7.90 0.32 6.41
CA GLN A 50 7.19 1.51 5.93
C GLN A 50 6.64 2.37 7.08
N VAL A 51 6.24 1.74 8.18
CA VAL A 51 5.85 2.45 9.42
C VAL A 51 7.06 3.17 10.02
N GLU A 52 8.25 2.54 10.08
CA GLU A 52 9.51 3.19 10.50
C GLU A 52 9.75 4.48 9.70
N PHE A 53 9.64 4.41 8.38
CA PHE A 53 9.87 5.57 7.51
C PHE A 53 8.84 6.68 7.74
N SER A 54 7.58 6.31 7.90
CA SER A 54 6.49 7.26 8.12
C SER A 54 6.58 7.95 9.47
N LEU A 55 6.90 7.21 10.54
CA LEU A 55 7.09 7.76 11.88
C LEU A 55 8.33 8.66 11.94
N PHE A 56 9.44 8.22 11.33
CA PHE A 56 10.65 9.04 11.26
C PHE A 56 10.39 10.36 10.54
N ASP A 57 9.69 10.33 9.40
CA ASP A 57 9.30 11.52 8.66
C ASP A 57 8.45 12.46 9.52
N MET A 58 7.40 11.94 10.16
CA MET A 58 6.51 12.74 10.99
C MET A 58 7.24 13.37 12.17
N HIS A 59 8.02 12.59 12.92
CA HIS A 59 8.79 13.12 14.05
C HIS A 59 9.81 14.15 13.62
N LEU A 60 10.48 13.94 12.49
CA LEU A 60 11.48 14.87 11.99
C LEU A 60 10.90 16.22 11.56
N HIS A 61 9.70 16.23 10.95
CA HIS A 61 9.11 17.43 10.37
C HIS A 61 8.02 18.09 11.23
N TYR A 62 7.56 17.42 12.29
CA TYR A 62 6.49 17.92 13.15
C TYR A 62 6.96 18.35 14.53
N ASP A 63 7.76 17.51 15.22
CA ASP A 63 8.11 17.74 16.64
C ASP A 63 9.63 17.80 16.91
N TYR A 64 10.48 17.60 15.90
CA TYR A 64 11.92 17.75 16.05
C TYR A 64 12.32 19.20 16.25
N ASN A 65 13.08 19.46 17.35
CA ASN A 65 13.66 20.77 17.61
C ASN A 65 15.15 20.77 17.23
N PRO A 66 15.57 21.52 16.17
CA PRO A 66 16.96 21.58 15.74
C PRO A 66 17.91 22.25 16.75
N ASP A 67 17.38 23.10 17.63
CA ASP A 67 18.13 23.77 18.71
C ASP A 67 18.19 22.92 19.98
N GLY A 68 17.56 21.76 20.00
CA GLY A 68 17.53 20.82 21.11
C GLY A 68 18.79 19.96 21.20
N SER A 69 18.85 19.10 22.22
CA SER A 69 19.96 18.17 22.41
C SER A 69 19.87 16.89 21.54
N LYS A 70 18.71 16.58 20.98
CA LYS A 70 18.51 15.39 20.14
C LYS A 70 19.07 15.62 18.75
N THR A 71 19.79 14.62 18.24
CA THR A 71 20.19 14.60 16.84
C THR A 71 19.13 13.92 15.96
N VAL A 72 19.19 14.13 14.66
CA VAL A 72 18.35 13.41 13.67
C VAL A 72 18.54 11.89 13.80
N GLN A 73 19.77 11.43 14.14
CA GLN A 73 20.03 10.02 14.39
C GLN A 73 19.31 9.49 15.62
N ASP A 74 19.18 10.32 16.67
CA ASP A 74 18.46 9.92 17.89
C ASP A 74 16.97 9.75 17.60
N VAL A 75 16.35 10.64 16.82
CA VAL A 75 14.97 10.50 16.37
C VAL A 75 14.77 9.18 15.61
N LEU A 76 15.67 8.87 14.68
CA LEU A 76 15.63 7.61 13.95
C LEU A 76 15.77 6.38 14.86
N ASN A 77 16.67 6.45 15.83
CA ASN A 77 16.91 5.36 16.78
C ASN A 77 15.69 5.14 17.70
N GLU A 78 15.04 6.20 18.15
CA GLU A 78 13.81 6.13 18.96
C GLU A 78 12.68 5.46 18.19
N VAL A 79 12.46 5.83 16.92
CA VAL A 79 11.48 5.17 16.06
C VAL A 79 11.81 3.70 15.85
N ARG A 80 13.08 3.39 15.58
CA ARG A 80 13.53 2.00 15.41
C ARG A 80 13.31 1.15 16.65
N ALA A 81 13.55 1.71 17.83
CA ALA A 81 13.31 1.00 19.09
C ALA A 81 11.83 0.62 19.28
N GLN A 82 10.91 1.36 18.65
CA GLN A 82 9.48 1.08 18.74
C GLN A 82 8.98 0.06 17.70
N VAL A 83 9.47 0.13 16.46
CA VAL A 83 8.85 -0.59 15.34
C VAL A 83 9.80 -1.51 14.58
N SER A 84 11.11 -1.34 14.69
CA SER A 84 12.05 -2.13 13.88
C SER A 84 12.28 -3.51 14.49
N VAL A 85 12.08 -4.55 13.68
CA VAL A 85 12.38 -5.94 14.09
C VAL A 85 13.88 -6.23 14.04
N MET A 86 14.60 -5.58 13.13
CA MET A 86 16.06 -5.73 12.99
C MET A 86 16.74 -4.38 13.19
N THR A 87 17.66 -4.33 14.13
CA THR A 87 18.48 -3.12 14.36
C THR A 87 19.62 -3.07 13.34
N PRO A 88 19.68 -2.05 12.48
CA PRO A 88 20.81 -1.86 11.58
C PRO A 88 22.12 -1.61 12.32
N PRO A 89 23.28 -1.90 11.70
CA PRO A 89 24.59 -1.59 12.30
C PRO A 89 24.74 -0.11 12.67
N ALA A 90 25.50 0.19 13.71
CA ALA A 90 25.70 1.54 14.24
C ALA A 90 26.23 2.58 13.23
N PHE A 91 26.90 2.13 12.17
CA PHE A 91 27.36 3.00 11.08
C PHE A 91 26.27 3.33 10.03
N ASN A 92 25.08 2.70 10.11
CA ASN A 92 23.99 2.97 9.16
C ASN A 92 23.55 4.43 9.27
N ARG A 93 23.45 5.09 8.13
CA ARG A 93 23.00 6.47 7.97
C ARG A 93 21.90 6.55 6.92
N PHE A 94 20.85 5.76 7.11
CA PHE A 94 19.69 5.70 6.21
C PHE A 94 19.13 7.09 5.87
N GLN A 95 19.06 7.97 6.87
CA GLN A 95 18.54 9.33 6.71
C GLN A 95 19.31 10.18 5.69
N HIS A 96 20.58 9.87 5.43
CA HIS A 96 21.38 10.61 4.42
C HIS A 96 21.03 10.25 2.97
N SER A 97 20.32 9.14 2.76
CA SER A 97 19.88 8.69 1.43
C SER A 97 18.36 8.74 1.24
N PHE A 98 17.63 9.17 2.26
CA PHE A 98 16.17 9.21 2.23
C PHE A 98 15.65 10.51 1.57
N SER A 99 15.92 10.68 0.29
CA SER A 99 15.58 11.87 -0.47
C SER A 99 14.08 12.17 -0.53
N HIS A 100 13.21 11.18 -0.40
CA HIS A 100 11.76 11.34 -0.46
C HIS A 100 11.23 12.44 0.45
N ILE A 101 11.69 12.46 1.71
CA ILE A 101 11.21 13.40 2.72
C ILE A 101 11.98 14.74 2.76
N PHE A 102 13.02 14.89 1.93
CA PHE A 102 13.77 16.14 1.79
C PHE A 102 13.53 16.78 0.42
N ALA A 103 14.16 16.26 -0.62
CA ALA A 103 14.06 16.79 -1.98
C ALA A 103 12.88 16.21 -2.79
N GLY A 104 12.27 15.12 -2.33
CA GLY A 104 11.22 14.40 -3.06
C GLY A 104 9.80 14.91 -2.87
N GLY A 105 9.58 15.94 -2.04
CA GLY A 105 8.25 16.53 -1.81
C GLY A 105 7.33 15.77 -0.86
N TYR A 106 7.86 14.82 -0.08
CA TYR A 106 7.08 14.00 0.87
C TYR A 106 7.34 14.36 2.35
N ALA A 107 7.89 15.55 2.65
CA ALA A 107 8.10 16.00 4.02
C ALA A 107 6.77 16.00 4.80
N ALA A 108 6.74 15.34 5.95
CA ALA A 108 5.54 15.05 6.76
C ALA A 108 4.40 14.36 5.97
N GLY A 109 4.73 13.73 4.84
CA GLY A 109 3.77 13.15 3.91
C GLY A 109 4.06 11.70 3.48
N TYR A 110 5.15 11.10 3.93
CA TYR A 110 5.53 9.75 3.52
C TYR A 110 4.49 8.69 3.90
N TYR A 111 3.77 8.84 4.99
CA TYR A 111 2.67 7.97 5.41
C TYR A 111 1.58 7.81 4.33
N SER A 112 1.47 8.76 3.40
CA SER A 112 0.45 8.74 2.35
C SER A 112 0.52 7.49 1.45
N TYR A 113 1.70 6.87 1.30
CA TYR A 113 1.84 5.60 0.59
C TYR A 113 1.01 4.49 1.25
N LYS A 114 1.14 4.33 2.58
CA LYS A 114 0.35 3.33 3.31
C LYS A 114 -1.12 3.70 3.41
N TRP A 115 -1.43 4.97 3.54
CA TRP A 115 -2.81 5.45 3.50
C TRP A 115 -3.49 5.12 2.16
N ALA A 116 -2.81 5.35 1.04
CA ALA A 116 -3.31 4.98 -0.28
C ALA A 116 -3.50 3.46 -0.43
N GLU A 117 -2.62 2.64 0.16
CA GLU A 117 -2.80 1.18 0.17
C GLU A 117 -4.05 0.76 0.97
N VAL A 118 -4.33 1.39 2.12
CA VAL A 118 -5.58 1.15 2.89
C VAL A 118 -6.80 1.44 2.02
N LEU A 119 -6.84 2.63 1.40
CA LEU A 119 -7.98 3.03 0.57
C LEU A 119 -8.17 2.11 -0.64
N SER A 120 -7.09 1.72 -1.31
CA SER A 120 -7.19 0.88 -2.50
C SER A 120 -7.56 -0.56 -2.18
N ALA A 121 -7.00 -1.13 -1.11
CA ALA A 121 -7.35 -2.47 -0.66
C ALA A 121 -8.83 -2.56 -0.27
N ASP A 122 -9.32 -1.59 0.48
CA ASP A 122 -10.73 -1.54 0.88
C ASP A 122 -11.67 -1.22 -0.30
N ALA A 123 -11.23 -0.39 -1.25
CA ALA A 123 -11.99 -0.17 -2.48
C ALA A 123 -12.09 -1.47 -3.32
N TYR A 124 -11.01 -2.25 -3.40
CA TYR A 124 -11.04 -3.56 -4.06
C TYR A 124 -11.95 -4.55 -3.33
N GLY A 125 -12.07 -4.44 -2.01
CA GLY A 125 -13.05 -5.20 -1.21
C GLY A 125 -14.49 -5.10 -1.73
N ALA A 126 -14.88 -3.98 -2.36
CA ALA A 126 -16.21 -3.87 -2.99
C ALA A 126 -16.38 -4.80 -4.19
N PHE A 127 -15.32 -5.04 -4.95
CA PHE A 127 -15.33 -5.98 -6.06
C PHE A 127 -15.33 -7.44 -5.57
N GLU A 128 -14.60 -7.73 -4.48
CA GLU A 128 -14.65 -9.03 -3.82
C GLU A 128 -16.06 -9.34 -3.30
N GLU A 129 -16.69 -8.38 -2.62
CA GLU A 129 -18.07 -8.49 -2.12
C GLU A 129 -19.06 -8.72 -3.27
N ALA A 130 -18.94 -7.99 -4.38
CA ALA A 130 -19.79 -8.19 -5.57
C ALA A 130 -19.56 -9.57 -6.20
N SER A 131 -18.35 -10.12 -6.12
CA SER A 131 -18.02 -11.44 -6.68
C SER A 131 -18.66 -12.59 -5.91
N GLN A 132 -18.97 -12.42 -4.63
CA GLN A 132 -19.64 -13.45 -3.83
C GLN A 132 -21.02 -13.82 -4.39
N SER A 133 -21.72 -12.86 -5.02
CA SER A 133 -23.02 -13.09 -5.64
C SER A 133 -22.95 -13.45 -7.12
N SER A 134 -21.95 -12.94 -7.84
CA SER A 134 -21.81 -13.11 -9.28
C SER A 134 -20.80 -14.17 -9.72
N GLY A 135 -19.94 -14.62 -8.80
CA GLY A 135 -18.81 -15.51 -9.12
C GLY A 135 -17.67 -14.82 -9.91
N ASN A 136 -17.78 -13.51 -10.16
CA ASN A 136 -16.81 -12.75 -10.96
C ASN A 136 -16.48 -11.40 -10.32
N VAL A 137 -15.20 -11.15 -10.07
CA VAL A 137 -14.70 -9.86 -9.56
C VAL A 137 -14.84 -8.71 -10.57
N LEU A 138 -15.00 -9.01 -11.87
CA LEU A 138 -15.22 -8.00 -12.92
C LEU A 138 -16.71 -7.62 -13.00
N SER A 139 -17.20 -6.96 -11.94
CA SER A 139 -18.57 -6.41 -11.93
C SER A 139 -18.61 -5.07 -12.65
N SER A 140 -19.38 -5.00 -13.75
CA SER A 140 -19.58 -3.76 -14.51
C SER A 140 -20.23 -2.65 -13.68
N ASP A 141 -21.18 -3.01 -12.81
CA ASP A 141 -21.89 -2.03 -11.96
C ASP A 141 -20.96 -1.45 -10.88
N THR A 142 -20.15 -2.31 -10.24
CA THR A 142 -19.13 -1.85 -9.30
C THR A 142 -18.06 -1.02 -9.99
N GLY A 143 -17.64 -1.43 -11.20
CA GLY A 143 -16.69 -0.68 -12.03
C GLY A 143 -17.22 0.68 -12.45
N ALA A 144 -18.48 0.78 -12.88
CA ALA A 144 -19.12 2.05 -13.22
C ALA A 144 -19.23 2.99 -12.01
N ARG A 145 -19.55 2.46 -10.84
CA ARG A 145 -19.55 3.23 -9.59
C ARG A 145 -18.16 3.70 -9.20
N PHE A 146 -17.12 2.84 -9.31
CA PHE A 146 -15.74 3.20 -9.07
C PHE A 146 -15.25 4.29 -10.04
N LEU A 147 -15.59 4.15 -11.33
CA LEU A 147 -15.31 5.17 -12.34
C LEU A 147 -15.92 6.52 -11.96
N ARG A 148 -17.22 6.55 -11.61
CA ARG A 148 -17.94 7.78 -11.30
C ARG A 148 -17.46 8.45 -10.03
N GLU A 149 -17.27 7.69 -8.93
CA GLU A 149 -17.03 8.26 -7.60
C GLU A 149 -15.54 8.47 -7.28
N ILE A 150 -14.65 7.74 -7.95
CA ILE A 150 -13.20 7.81 -7.70
C ILE A 150 -12.46 8.36 -8.92
N LEU A 151 -12.49 7.64 -10.05
CA LEU A 151 -11.61 7.97 -11.17
C LEU A 151 -12.00 9.28 -11.86
N ALA A 152 -13.28 9.49 -12.12
CA ALA A 152 -13.77 10.71 -12.77
C ALA A 152 -13.70 11.95 -11.86
N MET A 153 -13.72 11.74 -10.54
CA MET A 153 -13.62 12.84 -9.57
C MET A 153 -12.16 13.34 -9.42
N GLY A 154 -11.19 12.45 -9.51
CA GLY A 154 -9.78 12.82 -9.32
C GLY A 154 -9.56 13.59 -8.02
N GLY A 155 -8.90 14.76 -8.12
CA GLY A 155 -8.64 15.66 -7.00
C GLY A 155 -9.70 16.75 -6.77
N SER A 156 -10.87 16.68 -7.41
CA SER A 156 -11.89 17.74 -7.34
C SER A 156 -12.63 17.82 -5.99
N ARG A 157 -12.53 16.77 -5.16
CA ARG A 157 -13.06 16.75 -3.79
C ARG A 157 -12.13 15.95 -2.88
N PRO A 158 -12.23 16.08 -1.53
CA PRO A 158 -11.43 15.28 -0.60
C PRO A 158 -11.54 13.78 -0.85
N ALA A 159 -10.40 13.08 -0.81
CA ALA A 159 -10.33 11.64 -1.10
C ALA A 159 -11.26 10.81 -0.22
N ILE A 160 -11.42 11.19 1.05
CA ILE A 160 -12.32 10.50 1.98
C ILE A 160 -13.79 10.60 1.56
N GLU A 161 -14.21 11.72 0.99
CA GLU A 161 -15.58 11.89 0.48
C GLU A 161 -15.82 11.04 -0.75
N SER A 162 -14.85 10.98 -1.68
CA SER A 162 -14.87 10.09 -2.83
C SER A 162 -14.96 8.63 -2.40
N PHE A 163 -14.17 8.24 -1.41
CA PHE A 163 -14.19 6.90 -0.85
C PHE A 163 -15.56 6.56 -0.23
N LYS A 164 -16.11 7.46 0.61
CA LYS A 164 -17.44 7.27 1.22
C LYS A 164 -18.55 7.17 0.17
N ALA A 165 -18.51 7.99 -0.88
CA ALA A 165 -19.48 7.91 -1.97
C ALA A 165 -19.41 6.58 -2.72
N PHE A 166 -18.22 6.00 -2.86
CA PHE A 166 -18.03 4.69 -3.48
C PHE A 166 -18.39 3.53 -2.55
N ARG A 167 -17.87 3.51 -1.30
CA ARG A 167 -18.02 2.39 -0.36
C ARG A 167 -19.25 2.45 0.54
N GLY A 168 -19.87 3.64 0.70
CA GLY A 168 -20.99 3.85 1.62
C GLY A 168 -20.55 3.94 3.10
N ARG A 169 -19.27 3.89 3.41
CA ARG A 169 -18.70 3.91 4.76
C ARG A 169 -17.28 4.50 4.78
N GLU A 170 -16.74 4.69 5.95
CA GLU A 170 -15.33 5.02 6.12
C GLU A 170 -14.41 3.83 5.79
N PRO A 171 -13.15 4.08 5.41
CA PRO A 171 -12.17 3.03 5.15
C PRO A 171 -11.80 2.29 6.44
N THR A 172 -11.47 0.99 6.29
CA THR A 172 -10.88 0.17 7.35
C THR A 172 -9.59 -0.48 6.85
N ILE A 173 -8.73 -0.90 7.78
CA ILE A 173 -7.47 -1.57 7.45
C ILE A 173 -7.64 -3.07 7.15
N ASP A 174 -8.81 -3.63 7.39
CA ASP A 174 -9.05 -5.08 7.37
C ASP A 174 -8.72 -5.71 6.01
N ALA A 175 -9.13 -5.05 4.92
CA ALA A 175 -8.83 -5.53 3.57
C ALA A 175 -7.31 -5.53 3.29
N LEU A 176 -6.59 -4.50 3.72
CA LEU A 176 -5.13 -4.45 3.57
C LEU A 176 -4.44 -5.57 4.35
N LEU A 177 -4.83 -5.80 5.61
CA LEU A 177 -4.26 -6.87 6.43
C LEU A 177 -4.53 -8.25 5.82
N ARG A 178 -5.77 -8.50 5.37
CA ARG A 178 -6.14 -9.74 4.68
C ARG A 178 -5.35 -9.94 3.39
N HIS A 179 -5.27 -8.93 2.53
CA HIS A 179 -4.55 -9.02 1.26
C HIS A 179 -3.04 -9.18 1.43
N SER A 180 -2.52 -8.76 2.57
CA SER A 180 -1.11 -8.91 2.94
C SER A 180 -0.82 -10.20 3.72
N GLY A 181 -1.84 -11.04 3.97
CA GLY A 181 -1.70 -12.28 4.73
C GLY A 181 -1.38 -12.07 6.21
N MET A 182 -1.70 -10.90 6.76
CA MET A 182 -1.50 -10.55 8.18
C MET A 182 -2.75 -10.74 9.03
N ALA A 183 -3.90 -10.97 8.41
CA ALA A 183 -5.15 -11.36 9.05
C ALA A 183 -5.86 -12.41 8.20
N ALA A 184 -6.67 -13.26 8.86
CA ALA A 184 -7.48 -14.31 8.20
C ALA A 184 -8.74 -13.70 7.56
#